data_1aa6b4f0024a1c5ccb7920e5a04232e5
#
_entry.id   1aa6b4f0024a1c5ccb7920e5a04232e5
#
_cell.length_a   1.000
_cell.length_b   1.000
_cell.length_c   1.000
_cell.angle_alpha   90.00
_cell.angle_beta   90.00
_cell.angle_gamma   90.00
#
_symmetry.space_group_name_H-M   'P 1'
#
loop_
_entity.id
_entity.type
_entity.pdbx_description
1 polymer ?
#
loop_
_entity_poly.entity_id
_entity_poly.type
_entity_poly.pdbx_seq_one_letter_code
_entity_poly.pdbx_strand_id
1 'polypeptide(L)'
;MKLVNVQEMKQLDQLATAEYAVPGILLMDNAAQAVADAVNDSLDDLDGESVVVFCGGGNNGGDGFGAARWLQNYGARVRVFVVGKELEAVTGDAAAELAMLQKTDAKVEAIAGEDDWVVAELAAAKADILVDALAGTGFHGELEGDLLRACRLLNDSEKYIVAVDVPTGVNADNGAVSENAVRADKTVTMALLKTGLLLYPGREYCGDIELADIGMPAKMVEECASKKYRLTDDIVRELLPLRKADAHKGDAGRAVICAGSPGFAGAAALSSYAAVKAGAGLVALYTPLSSRDVLAGKLTEVMVHGLLERMPGILGGGATGDIVKNANAADVLAIGPGLGTSESTQQVVRDILLQVQVPVVIDADALTALQGHTEILAQMQAAKVLTPHPGEMARLIGKEISEINADRINIAAQYAQEWNAVLVLKGAPTVIACPDGSVYVNSTGSSALATGGSGDVLTGIIAGLAAQEITLQEAAVCGVYLHGKAADISGIDIGLAAGELAQFLPEARHEVLKGN
;
A
#
# COMPACT_ATOMS: atom_id res chain seq x y z
N MET A 1 7.20 -3.32 8.18
CA MET A 1 7.12 -2.10 9.02
C MET A 1 5.69 -1.89 9.47
N LYS A 2 5.42 -1.65 10.78
CA LYS A 2 4.05 -1.38 11.28
C LYS A 2 3.49 -0.06 10.74
N LEU A 3 2.17 -0.05 10.55
CA LEU A 3 1.38 1.12 10.19
C LEU A 3 0.38 1.43 11.30
N VAL A 4 0.08 2.71 11.49
CA VAL A 4 -0.89 3.16 12.49
C VAL A 4 -1.89 4.14 11.90
N ASN A 5 -3.07 4.20 12.51
CA ASN A 5 -4.00 5.32 12.36
C ASN A 5 -3.75 6.38 13.43
N VAL A 6 -4.44 7.51 13.31
CA VAL A 6 -4.30 8.65 14.25
C VAL A 6 -4.62 8.25 15.69
N GLN A 7 -5.64 7.41 15.89
CA GLN A 7 -6.03 6.98 17.22
C GLN A 7 -5.00 6.03 17.85
N GLU A 8 -4.45 5.09 17.08
CA GLU A 8 -3.38 4.19 17.52
C GLU A 8 -2.12 4.98 17.87
N MET A 9 -1.75 5.99 17.07
CA MET A 9 -0.60 6.87 17.38
C MET A 9 -0.81 7.64 18.68
N LYS A 10 -1.98 8.27 18.89
CA LYS A 10 -2.31 8.95 20.14
C LYS A 10 -2.25 8.04 21.37
N GLN A 11 -2.66 6.78 21.22
CA GLN A 11 -2.56 5.79 22.31
C GLN A 11 -1.09 5.49 22.64
N LEU A 12 -0.22 5.38 21.63
CA LEU A 12 1.21 5.18 21.83
C LEU A 12 1.86 6.37 22.53
N ASP A 13 1.54 7.61 22.14
CA ASP A 13 2.05 8.83 22.82
C ASP A 13 1.64 8.87 24.29
N GLN A 14 0.38 8.53 24.59
CA GLN A 14 -0.11 8.45 25.98
C GLN A 14 0.60 7.35 26.77
N LEU A 15 0.80 6.19 26.17
CA LEU A 15 1.47 5.05 26.78
C LEU A 15 2.95 5.37 27.07
N ALA A 16 3.64 6.04 26.13
CA ALA A 16 5.02 6.49 26.31
C ALA A 16 5.19 7.33 27.59
N THR A 17 4.27 8.25 27.83
CA THR A 17 4.30 9.12 28.99
C THR A 17 3.84 8.40 30.27
N ALA A 18 2.74 7.64 30.22
CA ALA A 18 2.10 7.05 31.39
C ALA A 18 2.84 5.83 31.94
N GLU A 19 3.35 4.95 31.08
CA GLU A 19 3.94 3.66 31.50
C GLU A 19 5.47 3.64 31.34
N TYR A 20 6.00 4.35 30.34
CA TYR A 20 7.43 4.36 30.07
C TYR A 20 8.15 5.61 30.60
N ALA A 21 7.42 6.54 31.21
CA ALA A 21 7.94 7.78 31.79
C ALA A 21 8.77 8.63 30.80
N VAL A 22 8.44 8.57 29.51
CA VAL A 22 9.05 9.43 28.48
C VAL A 22 8.27 10.73 28.41
N PRO A 23 8.86 11.89 28.77
CA PRO A 23 8.15 13.18 28.71
C PRO A 23 7.79 13.56 27.27
N GLY A 24 6.58 14.10 27.05
CA GLY A 24 6.13 14.54 25.71
C GLY A 24 7.08 15.53 25.06
N ILE A 25 7.62 16.47 25.82
CA ILE A 25 8.60 17.44 25.33
C ILE A 25 9.87 16.80 24.77
N LEU A 26 10.30 15.64 25.30
CA LEU A 26 11.46 14.93 24.77
C LEU A 26 11.15 14.30 23.41
N LEU A 27 9.95 13.72 23.25
CA LEU A 27 9.51 13.18 21.96
C LEU A 27 9.39 14.30 20.93
N MET A 28 8.86 15.46 21.32
CA MET A 28 8.72 16.65 20.48
C MET A 28 10.08 17.22 20.06
N ASP A 29 11.05 17.32 20.97
CA ASP A 29 12.39 17.82 20.63
C ASP A 29 13.13 16.87 19.68
N ASN A 30 13.01 15.54 19.88
CA ASN A 30 13.57 14.55 18.96
C ASN A 30 12.91 14.63 17.56
N ALA A 31 11.57 14.80 17.51
CA ALA A 31 10.84 15.02 16.26
C ALA A 31 11.32 16.29 15.54
N ALA A 32 11.45 17.39 16.30
CA ALA A 32 11.94 18.65 15.81
C ALA A 32 13.37 18.56 15.25
N GLN A 33 14.24 17.85 15.94
CA GLN A 33 15.61 17.62 15.46
C GLN A 33 15.61 16.84 14.15
N ALA A 34 14.82 15.76 14.05
CA ALA A 34 14.72 14.97 12.83
C ALA A 34 14.23 15.79 11.62
N VAL A 35 13.28 16.72 11.84
CA VAL A 35 12.84 17.66 10.79
C VAL A 35 14.01 18.59 10.38
N ALA A 36 14.75 19.13 11.34
CA ALA A 36 15.89 19.99 11.05
C ALA A 36 17.00 19.24 10.31
N ASP A 37 17.27 17.99 10.68
CA ASP A 37 18.24 17.12 9.99
C ASP A 37 17.78 16.86 8.53
N ALA A 38 16.51 16.56 8.31
CA ALA A 38 15.95 16.35 6.98
C ALA A 38 15.99 17.61 6.10
N VAL A 39 15.82 18.80 6.67
CA VAL A 39 16.01 20.09 5.97
C VAL A 39 17.48 20.29 5.63
N ASN A 40 18.39 20.02 6.56
CA ASN A 40 19.83 20.11 6.32
C ASN A 40 20.29 19.17 5.21
N ASP A 41 19.80 17.94 5.20
CA ASP A 41 20.13 16.94 4.18
C ASP A 41 19.55 17.26 2.79
N SER A 42 18.59 18.18 2.72
CA SER A 42 17.97 18.63 1.47
C SER A 42 18.73 19.78 0.80
N LEU A 43 19.77 20.29 1.42
CA LEU A 43 20.67 21.36 0.95
C LEU A 43 22.12 20.88 0.96
N ASP A 44 22.94 21.41 0.05
CA ASP A 44 24.39 21.11 0.04
C ASP A 44 25.11 21.70 1.27
N ASP A 45 24.67 22.89 1.74
CA ASP A 45 25.16 23.57 2.92
C ASP A 45 24.05 24.46 3.48
N LEU A 46 23.69 24.29 4.75
CA LEU A 46 22.64 25.03 5.41
C LEU A 46 23.12 26.38 5.98
N ASP A 47 24.45 26.56 6.17
CA ASP A 47 24.97 27.77 6.80
C ASP A 47 24.68 29.04 5.98
N GLY A 48 23.94 29.96 6.59
CA GLY A 48 23.51 31.20 5.95
C GLY A 48 22.31 31.13 5.04
N GLU A 49 21.74 29.92 4.81
CA GLU A 49 20.52 29.75 4.03
C GLU A 49 19.27 30.26 4.78
N SER A 50 18.25 30.64 4.03
CA SER A 50 17.01 31.19 4.55
C SER A 50 15.92 30.14 4.65
N VAL A 51 15.51 29.78 5.86
CA VAL A 51 14.42 28.83 6.12
C VAL A 51 13.22 29.58 6.71
N VAL A 52 12.05 29.35 6.11
CA VAL A 52 10.78 29.87 6.63
C VAL A 52 9.90 28.72 7.07
N VAL A 53 9.45 28.77 8.34
CA VAL A 53 8.62 27.76 8.97
C VAL A 53 7.22 28.33 9.20
N PHE A 54 6.19 27.66 8.70
CA PHE A 54 4.80 27.98 8.97
C PHE A 54 4.26 27.00 10.02
N CYS A 55 3.92 27.54 11.20
CA CYS A 55 3.47 26.74 12.34
C CYS A 55 2.00 26.99 12.66
N GLY A 56 1.29 25.90 12.97
CA GLY A 56 0.00 26.00 13.67
C GLY A 56 0.19 26.15 15.18
N GLY A 57 -0.90 26.32 15.92
CA GLY A 57 -0.86 26.44 17.38
C GLY A 57 -0.96 25.12 18.17
N GLY A 58 -0.82 23.97 17.53
CA GLY A 58 -0.88 22.64 18.14
C GLY A 58 0.50 21.95 18.21
N ASN A 59 0.50 20.63 18.47
CA ASN A 59 1.74 19.86 18.59
C ASN A 59 2.60 19.89 17.30
N ASN A 60 1.97 19.82 16.12
CA ASN A 60 2.70 19.94 14.85
C ASN A 60 3.47 21.27 14.74
N GLY A 61 2.83 22.36 15.18
CA GLY A 61 3.51 23.66 15.32
C GLY A 61 4.63 23.63 16.37
N GLY A 62 4.46 22.85 17.44
CA GLY A 62 5.50 22.61 18.44
C GLY A 62 6.74 21.96 17.85
N ASP A 63 6.58 20.91 17.06
CA ASP A 63 7.66 20.28 16.31
C ASP A 63 8.32 21.29 15.36
N GLY A 64 7.52 22.16 14.72
CA GLY A 64 8.02 23.25 13.88
C GLY A 64 8.82 24.32 14.65
N PHE A 65 8.41 24.69 15.87
CA PHE A 65 9.18 25.63 16.73
C PHE A 65 10.52 25.02 17.13
N GLY A 66 10.53 23.75 17.54
CA GLY A 66 11.76 23.05 17.87
C GLY A 66 12.67 22.91 16.65
N ALA A 67 12.13 22.55 15.47
CA ALA A 67 12.88 22.45 14.22
C ALA A 67 13.51 23.81 13.85
N ALA A 68 12.77 24.90 13.98
CA ALA A 68 13.29 26.27 13.78
C ALA A 68 14.48 26.57 14.68
N ARG A 69 14.45 26.15 15.96
CA ARG A 69 15.55 26.30 16.92
C ARG A 69 16.77 25.47 16.51
N TRP A 70 16.59 24.23 16.11
CA TRP A 70 17.67 23.35 15.64
C TRP A 70 18.30 23.89 14.35
N LEU A 71 17.49 24.30 13.36
CA LEU A 71 17.96 24.90 12.10
C LEU A 71 18.81 26.14 12.33
N GLN A 72 18.44 26.98 13.31
CA GLN A 72 19.26 28.11 13.67
C GLN A 72 20.60 27.71 14.30
N ASN A 73 20.62 26.66 15.12
CA ASN A 73 21.86 26.11 15.66
C ASN A 73 22.76 25.52 14.55
N TYR A 74 22.18 25.08 13.42
CA TYR A 74 22.93 24.62 12.25
C TYR A 74 23.43 25.75 11.34
N GLY A 75 23.11 27.03 11.66
CA GLY A 75 23.60 28.18 10.94
C GLY A 75 22.59 28.83 9.99
N ALA A 76 21.36 28.30 9.87
CA ALA A 76 20.33 28.86 9.01
C ALA A 76 19.78 30.21 9.55
N ARG A 77 19.33 31.08 8.65
CA ARG A 77 18.54 32.26 8.96
C ARG A 77 17.07 31.90 9.01
N VAL A 78 16.55 31.74 10.22
CA VAL A 78 15.20 31.18 10.40
C VAL A 78 14.17 32.28 10.68
N ARG A 79 13.02 32.16 10.03
CA ARG A 79 11.82 32.95 10.30
C ARG A 79 10.60 32.05 10.46
N VAL A 80 9.81 32.31 11.51
CA VAL A 80 8.64 31.49 11.84
C VAL A 80 7.38 32.34 11.80
N PHE A 81 6.36 31.87 11.11
CA PHE A 81 5.03 32.45 11.10
C PHE A 81 4.03 31.52 11.78
N VAL A 82 3.35 32.01 12.81
CA VAL A 82 2.28 31.28 13.51
C VAL A 82 0.94 31.68 12.89
N VAL A 83 0.23 30.68 12.38
CA VAL A 83 -1.00 30.85 11.61
C VAL A 83 -2.21 30.46 12.46
N GLY A 84 -3.24 31.34 12.47
CA GLY A 84 -4.53 31.08 13.10
C GLY A 84 -4.51 31.07 14.62
N LYS A 85 -3.43 31.55 15.25
CA LYS A 85 -3.32 31.65 16.72
C LYS A 85 -2.31 32.70 17.15
N GLU A 86 -2.64 33.43 18.24
CA GLU A 86 -1.69 34.31 18.89
C GLU A 86 -0.62 33.52 19.64
N LEU A 87 0.60 34.08 19.78
CA LEU A 87 1.73 33.39 20.41
C LEU A 87 1.43 33.00 21.88
N GLU A 88 0.74 33.85 22.61
CA GLU A 88 0.36 33.64 24.00
C GLU A 88 -0.71 32.57 24.20
N ALA A 89 -1.39 32.20 23.13
CA ALA A 89 -2.42 31.16 23.15
C ALA A 89 -1.88 29.77 22.86
N VAL A 90 -0.59 29.64 22.52
CA VAL A 90 0.09 28.32 22.38
C VAL A 90 0.25 27.71 23.78
N THR A 91 -0.02 26.39 23.90
CA THR A 91 -0.06 25.69 25.19
C THR A 91 0.69 24.37 25.16
N GLY A 92 0.93 23.75 26.33
CA GLY A 92 1.57 22.45 26.45
C GLY A 92 3.04 22.44 26.03
N ASP A 93 3.50 21.32 25.47
CA ASP A 93 4.88 21.14 25.03
C ASP A 93 5.25 22.09 23.89
N ALA A 94 4.29 22.43 23.01
CA ALA A 94 4.48 23.43 21.96
C ALA A 94 4.82 24.82 22.52
N ALA A 95 4.23 25.20 23.67
CA ALA A 95 4.59 26.47 24.32
C ALA A 95 6.00 26.43 24.92
N ALA A 96 6.46 25.28 25.37
CA ALA A 96 7.84 25.12 25.85
C ALA A 96 8.85 25.29 24.71
N GLU A 97 8.60 24.65 23.54
CA GLU A 97 9.45 24.84 22.36
C GLU A 97 9.44 26.29 21.86
N LEU A 98 8.25 26.92 21.80
CA LEU A 98 8.14 28.32 21.43
C LEU A 98 8.95 29.22 22.38
N ALA A 99 8.87 28.97 23.69
CA ALA A 99 9.62 29.76 24.69
C ALA A 99 11.15 29.57 24.54
N MET A 100 11.62 28.39 24.19
CA MET A 100 13.02 28.12 23.89
C MET A 100 13.46 28.85 22.61
N LEU A 101 12.66 28.74 21.54
CA LEU A 101 12.92 29.40 20.26
C LEU A 101 13.01 30.94 20.40
N GLN A 102 12.12 31.56 21.18
CA GLN A 102 12.13 33.01 21.45
C GLN A 102 13.39 33.53 22.19
N LYS A 103 14.26 32.63 22.70
CA LYS A 103 15.56 32.96 23.28
C LYS A 103 16.71 32.94 22.28
N THR A 104 16.43 32.56 21.06
CA THR A 104 17.37 32.54 19.93
C THR A 104 17.23 33.83 19.10
N ASP A 105 18.00 33.95 18.01
CA ASP A 105 17.92 35.06 17.07
C ASP A 105 16.83 34.84 15.98
N ALA A 106 16.07 33.74 16.02
CA ALA A 106 14.98 33.47 15.11
C ALA A 106 13.86 34.51 15.25
N LYS A 107 13.33 34.96 14.11
CA LYS A 107 12.17 35.87 14.10
C LYS A 107 10.89 35.04 14.15
N VAL A 108 10.09 35.23 15.19
CA VAL A 108 8.82 34.58 15.40
C VAL A 108 7.68 35.59 15.39
N GLU A 109 6.74 35.46 14.49
CA GLU A 109 5.63 36.41 14.29
C GLU A 109 4.31 35.66 14.15
N ALA A 110 3.25 36.10 14.84
CA ALA A 110 1.90 35.64 14.60
C ALA A 110 1.31 36.38 13.40
N ILE A 111 0.54 35.68 12.58
CA ILE A 111 -0.21 36.32 11.49
C ILE A 111 -1.58 36.73 12.05
N ALA A 112 -1.77 38.05 12.23
CA ALA A 112 -3.00 38.64 12.76
C ALA A 112 -3.77 39.47 11.72
N GLY A 113 -3.16 39.87 10.62
CA GLY A 113 -3.79 40.73 9.61
C GLY A 113 -3.11 40.72 8.25
N GLU A 114 -3.64 41.52 7.31
CA GLU A 114 -3.15 41.55 5.93
C GLU A 114 -1.68 41.97 5.80
N ASP A 115 -1.21 42.92 6.63
CA ASP A 115 0.18 43.34 6.57
C ASP A 115 1.15 42.21 6.94
N ASP A 116 0.75 41.33 7.88
CA ASP A 116 1.55 40.19 8.27
C ASP A 116 1.62 39.15 7.13
N TRP A 117 0.50 38.95 6.41
CA TRP A 117 0.48 38.10 5.21
C TRP A 117 1.44 38.62 4.13
N VAL A 118 1.48 39.91 3.85
CA VAL A 118 2.44 40.50 2.90
C VAL A 118 3.88 40.18 3.31
N VAL A 119 4.16 40.27 4.61
CA VAL A 119 5.49 39.96 5.15
C VAL A 119 5.79 38.45 5.00
N ALA A 120 4.83 37.57 5.26
CA ALA A 120 4.98 36.15 5.10
C ALA A 120 5.21 35.74 3.62
N GLU A 121 4.45 36.33 2.70
CA GLU A 121 4.60 36.14 1.25
C GLU A 121 5.99 36.57 0.76
N LEU A 122 6.47 37.71 1.20
CA LEU A 122 7.82 38.21 0.86
C LEU A 122 8.93 37.33 1.47
N ALA A 123 8.71 36.77 2.67
CA ALA A 123 9.66 35.87 3.31
C ALA A 123 9.71 34.54 2.57
N ALA A 124 8.57 33.93 2.26
CA ALA A 124 8.48 32.69 1.51
C ALA A 124 9.13 32.81 0.12
N ALA A 125 8.88 33.91 -0.59
CA ALA A 125 9.48 34.14 -1.91
C ALA A 125 11.03 34.22 -1.88
N LYS A 126 11.62 34.60 -0.74
CA LYS A 126 13.06 34.72 -0.55
C LYS A 126 13.68 33.51 0.17
N ALA A 127 12.88 32.60 0.64
CA ALA A 127 13.36 31.42 1.32
C ALA A 127 14.06 30.45 0.33
N ASP A 128 15.01 29.71 0.84
CA ASP A 128 15.63 28.59 0.12
C ASP A 128 14.83 27.32 0.34
N ILE A 129 14.31 27.10 1.56
CA ILE A 129 13.40 26.01 1.92
C ILE A 129 12.23 26.55 2.75
N LEU A 130 11.06 25.91 2.58
CA LEU A 130 9.88 26.11 3.40
C LEU A 130 9.58 24.87 4.24
N VAL A 131 9.10 25.08 5.47
CA VAL A 131 8.68 24.00 6.35
C VAL A 131 7.18 24.17 6.66
N ASP A 132 6.41 23.14 6.35
CA ASP A 132 4.99 23.02 6.70
C ASP A 132 4.84 22.32 8.05
N ALA A 133 4.62 23.12 9.09
CA ALA A 133 4.30 22.67 10.45
C ALA A 133 2.91 23.19 10.90
N LEU A 134 1.99 23.39 9.94
CA LEU A 134 0.67 23.98 10.21
C LEU A 134 -0.25 23.00 10.93
N ALA A 135 -0.54 21.86 10.30
CA ALA A 135 -1.42 20.83 10.85
C ALA A 135 -0.96 19.42 10.43
N GLY A 136 -0.77 18.54 11.41
CA GLY A 136 -0.39 17.13 11.19
C GLY A 136 -1.59 16.18 11.30
N THR A 137 -1.44 15.09 12.05
CA THR A 137 -2.46 14.02 12.22
C THR A 137 -3.81 14.49 12.75
N GLY A 138 -3.91 15.67 13.32
CA GLY A 138 -5.17 16.24 13.81
C GLY A 138 -6.08 16.83 12.75
N PHE A 139 -5.64 16.93 11.51
CA PHE A 139 -6.43 17.54 10.43
C PHE A 139 -7.52 16.59 9.90
N HIS A 140 -8.74 17.10 9.79
CA HIS A 140 -9.89 16.43 9.20
C HIS A 140 -10.78 17.43 8.45
N GLY A 141 -11.33 17.03 7.33
CA GLY A 141 -12.25 17.83 6.52
C GLY A 141 -11.56 18.73 5.51
N GLU A 142 -12.05 19.97 5.36
CA GLU A 142 -11.58 20.91 4.35
C GLU A 142 -10.74 22.04 5.00
N LEU A 143 -9.79 22.55 4.23
CA LEU A 143 -8.98 23.72 4.62
C LEU A 143 -9.81 25.00 4.49
N GLU A 144 -9.79 25.83 5.52
CA GLU A 144 -10.52 27.10 5.54
C GLU A 144 -9.67 28.25 6.11
N GLY A 145 -10.07 29.48 5.86
CA GLY A 145 -9.50 30.70 6.46
C GLY A 145 -7.99 30.83 6.24
N ASP A 146 -7.29 31.19 7.32
CA ASP A 146 -5.85 31.43 7.29
C ASP A 146 -5.03 30.18 6.98
N LEU A 147 -5.54 28.99 7.40
CA LEU A 147 -4.88 27.72 7.10
C LEU A 147 -4.89 27.45 5.59
N LEU A 148 -6.02 27.67 4.91
CA LEU A 148 -6.12 27.57 3.46
C LEU A 148 -5.19 28.56 2.75
N ARG A 149 -5.12 29.81 3.26
CA ARG A 149 -4.23 30.84 2.68
C ARG A 149 -2.76 30.45 2.81
N ALA A 150 -2.35 29.92 3.97
CA ALA A 150 -0.99 29.43 4.18
C ALA A 150 -0.63 28.28 3.25
N CYS A 151 -1.53 27.30 3.08
CA CYS A 151 -1.30 26.17 2.17
C CYS A 151 -1.16 26.63 0.71
N ARG A 152 -1.97 27.59 0.26
CA ARG A 152 -1.82 28.19 -1.08
C ARG A 152 -0.48 28.90 -1.22
N LEU A 153 -0.09 29.70 -0.23
CA LEU A 153 1.19 30.40 -0.25
C LEU A 153 2.36 29.42 -0.36
N LEU A 154 2.33 28.31 0.40
CA LEU A 154 3.33 27.26 0.31
C LEU A 154 3.38 26.67 -1.11
N ASN A 155 2.25 26.23 -1.65
CA ASN A 155 2.18 25.61 -2.97
C ASN A 155 2.57 26.57 -4.11
N ASP A 156 2.18 27.85 -4.03
CA ASP A 156 2.45 28.86 -5.06
C ASP A 156 3.89 29.38 -5.03
N SER A 157 4.66 29.06 -3.99
CA SER A 157 6.04 29.53 -3.80
C SER A 157 7.04 28.91 -4.76
N GLU A 158 6.74 27.73 -5.32
CA GLU A 158 7.66 26.90 -6.12
C GLU A 158 8.98 26.57 -5.40
N LYS A 159 8.97 26.56 -4.05
CA LYS A 159 10.12 26.23 -3.22
C LYS A 159 10.08 24.77 -2.79
N TYR A 160 11.23 24.24 -2.38
CA TYR A 160 11.29 22.94 -1.72
C TYR A 160 10.57 22.98 -0.38
N ILE A 161 9.61 22.08 -0.19
CA ILE A 161 8.75 22.05 1.00
C ILE A 161 9.00 20.77 1.80
N VAL A 162 9.37 20.93 3.07
CA VAL A 162 9.45 19.83 4.04
C VAL A 162 8.23 19.90 4.95
N ALA A 163 7.41 18.83 4.94
CA ALA A 163 6.24 18.73 5.80
C ALA A 163 6.57 17.95 7.09
N VAL A 164 6.08 18.49 8.20
CA VAL A 164 6.19 17.90 9.54
C VAL A 164 5.05 16.92 9.75
N ASP A 165 5.37 15.68 9.99
CA ASP A 165 4.51 14.53 10.27
C ASP A 165 3.55 14.14 9.12
N VAL A 166 2.70 15.02 8.67
CA VAL A 166 1.74 14.84 7.57
C VAL A 166 1.57 16.17 6.83
N PRO A 167 1.64 16.23 5.50
CA PRO A 167 1.38 17.48 4.79
C PRO A 167 0.01 18.05 5.13
N THR A 168 -0.04 19.33 5.43
CA THR A 168 -1.27 20.01 5.85
C THR A 168 -2.37 19.88 4.79
N GLY A 169 -3.51 19.38 5.19
CA GLY A 169 -4.63 19.10 4.30
C GLY A 169 -4.77 17.65 3.85
N VAL A 170 -3.82 16.78 4.22
CA VAL A 170 -3.88 15.33 3.99
C VAL A 170 -4.43 14.62 5.23
N ASN A 171 -5.39 13.72 5.04
CA ASN A 171 -5.92 12.90 6.14
C ASN A 171 -4.99 11.73 6.42
N ALA A 172 -4.46 11.67 7.63
CA ALA A 172 -3.47 10.68 8.06
C ALA A 172 -4.02 9.23 8.14
N ASP A 173 -5.34 9.03 8.18
CA ASP A 173 -5.96 7.72 8.29
C ASP A 173 -6.24 7.07 6.92
N ASN A 174 -6.82 7.83 5.99
CA ASN A 174 -7.33 7.29 4.73
C ASN A 174 -6.73 7.94 3.46
N GLY A 175 -5.85 8.92 3.61
CA GLY A 175 -5.21 9.61 2.49
C GLY A 175 -6.15 10.53 1.69
N ALA A 176 -7.32 10.87 2.23
CA ALA A 176 -8.17 11.89 1.62
C ALA A 176 -7.45 13.25 1.68
N VAL A 177 -7.69 14.08 0.68
CA VAL A 177 -6.97 15.36 0.50
C VAL A 177 -7.97 16.49 0.35
N SER A 178 -7.80 17.54 1.16
CA SER A 178 -8.52 18.79 0.98
C SER A 178 -8.03 19.53 -0.26
N GLU A 179 -8.91 20.31 -0.88
CA GLU A 179 -8.51 21.22 -1.95
C GLU A 179 -7.40 22.18 -1.44
N ASN A 180 -6.32 22.31 -2.21
CA ASN A 180 -5.11 23.09 -1.85
C ASN A 180 -4.29 22.55 -0.67
N ALA A 181 -4.39 21.29 -0.32
CA ALA A 181 -3.45 20.67 0.61
C ALA A 181 -2.00 20.89 0.17
N VAL A 182 -1.09 20.95 1.12
CA VAL A 182 0.34 21.18 0.84
C VAL A 182 0.91 20.01 0.05
N ARG A 183 1.63 20.34 -1.03
CA ARG A 183 2.41 19.39 -1.83
C ARG A 183 3.86 19.46 -1.36
N ALA A 184 4.21 18.57 -0.45
CA ALA A 184 5.56 18.50 0.06
C ALA A 184 6.49 17.75 -0.91
N ASP A 185 7.75 18.16 -0.97
CA ASP A 185 8.83 17.42 -1.63
C ASP A 185 9.35 16.31 -0.71
N LYS A 186 9.34 16.57 0.60
CA LYS A 186 9.69 15.60 1.64
C LYS A 186 8.70 15.68 2.81
N THR A 187 8.33 14.54 3.36
CA THR A 187 7.55 14.45 4.60
C THR A 187 8.33 13.68 5.65
N VAL A 188 8.61 14.31 6.79
CA VAL A 188 9.24 13.68 7.95
C VAL A 188 8.14 13.26 8.91
N THR A 189 7.82 11.95 8.92
CA THR A 189 6.75 11.41 9.78
C THR A 189 7.32 10.75 11.02
N MET A 190 6.64 10.90 12.16
CA MET A 190 7.20 10.59 13.48
C MET A 190 6.84 9.18 13.96
N ALA A 191 7.81 8.46 14.53
CA ALA A 191 7.71 7.17 15.20
C ALA A 191 7.21 6.02 14.35
N LEU A 192 5.98 6.08 13.84
CA LEU A 192 5.35 5.08 12.98
C LEU A 192 4.68 5.73 11.78
N LEU A 193 4.72 5.03 10.65
CA LEU A 193 4.14 5.49 9.40
C LEU A 193 2.60 5.46 9.49
N LYS A 194 1.96 6.59 9.18
CA LYS A 194 0.50 6.70 9.15
C LYS A 194 -0.06 6.11 7.87
N THR A 195 -1.18 5.41 7.98
CA THR A 195 -1.79 4.70 6.83
C THR A 195 -2.09 5.63 5.66
N GLY A 196 -2.58 6.85 5.93
CA GLY A 196 -2.96 7.82 4.91
C GLY A 196 -1.81 8.31 4.04
N LEU A 197 -0.57 8.27 4.55
CA LEU A 197 0.62 8.65 3.78
C LEU A 197 0.96 7.66 2.64
N LEU A 198 0.40 6.44 2.69
CA LEU A 198 0.58 5.44 1.65
C LEU A 198 -0.61 5.36 0.69
N LEU A 199 -1.76 5.91 1.05
CA LEU A 199 -3.01 5.81 0.27
C LEU A 199 -3.16 7.01 -0.66
N TYR A 200 -3.61 6.74 -1.89
CA TYR A 200 -3.95 7.80 -2.84
C TYR A 200 -5.33 8.40 -2.54
N PRO A 201 -5.52 9.72 -2.74
CA PRO A 201 -4.56 10.67 -3.36
C PRO A 201 -3.48 11.21 -2.43
N GLY A 202 -3.56 11.05 -1.10
CA GLY A 202 -2.63 11.64 -0.12
C GLY A 202 -1.16 11.33 -0.40
N ARG A 203 -0.84 10.13 -0.89
CA ARG A 203 0.53 9.74 -1.23
C ARG A 203 1.21 10.69 -2.24
N GLU A 204 0.45 11.27 -3.17
CA GLU A 204 0.98 12.22 -4.16
C GLU A 204 1.40 13.57 -3.57
N TYR A 205 0.96 13.84 -2.34
CA TYR A 205 1.25 15.10 -1.64
C TYR A 205 2.42 14.99 -0.67
N CYS A 206 2.93 13.77 -0.44
CA CYS A 206 3.92 13.51 0.61
C CYS A 206 5.37 13.64 0.15
N GLY A 207 5.64 13.66 -1.16
CA GLY A 207 7.02 13.59 -1.67
C GLY A 207 7.77 12.35 -1.15
N ASP A 208 9.04 12.51 -0.82
CA ASP A 208 9.81 11.49 -0.14
C ASP A 208 9.40 11.39 1.33
N ILE A 209 9.07 10.17 1.78
CA ILE A 209 8.65 9.93 3.16
C ILE A 209 9.82 9.38 3.96
N GLU A 210 10.23 10.17 4.95
CA GLU A 210 11.24 9.80 5.93
C GLU A 210 10.56 9.47 7.27
N LEU A 211 10.89 8.32 7.85
CA LEU A 211 10.40 7.92 9.16
C LEU A 211 11.41 8.28 10.23
N ALA A 212 11.07 9.24 11.06
CA ALA A 212 11.91 9.70 12.16
C ALA A 212 11.77 8.83 13.41
N ASP A 213 12.89 8.38 13.94
CA ASP A 213 12.95 7.81 15.29
C ASP A 213 12.95 8.96 16.32
N ILE A 214 11.88 9.06 17.08
CA ILE A 214 11.71 10.11 18.10
C ILE A 214 12.03 9.61 19.52
N GLY A 215 12.65 8.43 19.66
CA GLY A 215 13.03 7.86 20.94
C GLY A 215 11.90 7.13 21.66
N MET A 216 10.91 6.64 20.93
CA MET A 216 9.91 5.75 21.52
C MET A 216 10.54 4.40 21.89
N PRO A 217 10.25 3.83 23.07
CA PRO A 217 10.78 2.53 23.47
C PRO A 217 10.44 1.43 22.46
N ALA A 218 11.45 0.75 21.91
CA ALA A 218 11.28 -0.28 20.88
C ALA A 218 10.25 -1.35 21.27
N LYS A 219 10.29 -1.80 22.54
CA LYS A 219 9.33 -2.75 23.08
C LYS A 219 7.87 -2.28 22.95
N MET A 220 7.61 -0.99 23.21
CA MET A 220 6.27 -0.41 23.08
C MET A 220 5.80 -0.41 21.61
N VAL A 221 6.71 -0.11 20.69
CA VAL A 221 6.43 -0.14 19.24
C VAL A 221 6.17 -1.58 18.77
N GLU A 222 6.93 -2.56 19.26
CA GLU A 222 6.72 -3.98 18.98
C GLU A 222 5.38 -4.49 19.51
N GLU A 223 4.99 -4.10 20.73
CA GLU A 223 3.74 -4.49 21.39
C GLU A 223 2.52 -3.67 20.93
N CYS A 224 2.71 -2.69 20.05
CA CYS A 224 1.60 -1.92 19.47
C CYS A 224 0.52 -2.85 18.89
N ALA A 225 -0.73 -2.62 19.27
CA ALA A 225 -1.87 -3.46 18.90
C ALA A 225 -2.23 -3.42 17.41
N SER A 226 -1.67 -2.48 16.64
CA SER A 226 -1.93 -2.42 15.21
C SER A 226 -1.44 -3.68 14.50
N LYS A 227 -2.32 -4.25 13.69
CA LYS A 227 -2.04 -5.38 12.79
C LYS A 227 -1.90 -4.93 11.34
N LYS A 228 -1.61 -3.66 11.11
CA LYS A 228 -1.39 -3.11 9.77
C LYS A 228 0.11 -2.99 9.49
N TYR A 229 0.53 -3.36 8.29
CA TYR A 229 1.93 -3.41 7.89
C TYR A 229 2.13 -2.83 6.50
N ARG A 230 3.16 -1.99 6.33
CA ARG A 230 3.74 -1.73 5.01
C ARG A 230 4.64 -2.91 4.64
N LEU A 231 4.46 -3.46 3.45
CA LEU A 231 5.35 -4.50 2.94
C LEU A 231 6.74 -3.94 2.68
N THR A 232 7.75 -4.73 3.06
CA THR A 232 9.18 -4.45 2.84
C THR A 232 9.88 -5.72 2.38
N ASP A 233 11.08 -5.58 1.79
CA ASP A 233 11.91 -6.74 1.41
C ASP A 233 12.12 -7.70 2.59
N ASP A 234 12.31 -7.20 3.82
CA ASP A 234 12.54 -8.04 5.00
C ASP A 234 11.35 -8.92 5.34
N ILE A 235 10.13 -8.35 5.39
CA ILE A 235 8.91 -9.13 5.63
C ILE A 235 8.75 -10.23 4.57
N VAL A 236 8.95 -9.87 3.31
CA VAL A 236 8.76 -10.82 2.20
C VAL A 236 9.86 -11.87 2.17
N ARG A 237 11.09 -11.51 2.53
CA ARG A 237 12.23 -12.45 2.64
C ARG A 237 11.96 -13.55 3.66
N GLU A 238 11.38 -13.21 4.81
CA GLU A 238 11.04 -14.18 5.86
C GLU A 238 9.93 -15.15 5.43
N LEU A 239 9.01 -14.71 4.55
CA LEU A 239 7.87 -15.50 4.11
C LEU A 239 8.14 -16.31 2.84
N LEU A 240 9.16 -15.95 2.05
CA LEU A 240 9.44 -16.62 0.78
C LEU A 240 9.95 -18.04 0.98
N PRO A 241 9.40 -19.04 0.25
CA PRO A 241 9.88 -20.42 0.35
C PRO A 241 11.31 -20.53 -0.18
N LEU A 242 12.19 -21.18 0.57
CA LEU A 242 13.55 -21.47 0.14
C LEU A 242 13.61 -22.85 -0.49
N ARG A 243 14.24 -22.97 -1.66
CA ARG A 243 14.40 -24.23 -2.36
C ARG A 243 15.71 -24.91 -1.93
N LYS A 244 15.64 -26.18 -1.51
CA LYS A 244 16.81 -26.99 -1.20
C LYS A 244 17.62 -27.28 -2.47
N ALA A 245 18.94 -27.45 -2.32
CA ALA A 245 19.82 -27.72 -3.46
C ALA A 245 19.54 -29.06 -4.17
N ASP A 246 18.99 -30.03 -3.45
CA ASP A 246 18.63 -31.36 -3.94
C ASP A 246 17.15 -31.50 -4.33
N ALA A 247 16.39 -30.37 -4.33
CA ALA A 247 14.97 -30.38 -4.62
C ALA A 247 14.66 -30.87 -6.04
N HIS A 248 13.63 -31.68 -6.17
CA HIS A 248 13.06 -32.11 -7.46
C HIS A 248 11.73 -31.40 -7.77
N LYS A 249 11.21 -31.59 -8.99
CA LYS A 249 9.98 -30.90 -9.43
C LYS A 249 8.75 -31.16 -8.54
N GLY A 250 8.70 -32.30 -7.83
CA GLY A 250 7.62 -32.63 -6.89
C GLY A 250 7.66 -31.79 -5.63
N ASP A 251 8.87 -31.47 -5.12
CA ASP A 251 9.05 -30.64 -3.90
C ASP A 251 8.67 -29.18 -4.14
N ALA A 252 8.69 -28.75 -5.39
CA ALA A 252 8.29 -27.40 -5.78
C ALA A 252 6.78 -27.27 -6.06
N GLY A 253 6.03 -28.33 -5.79
CA GLY A 253 4.58 -28.37 -5.81
C GLY A 253 3.93 -28.33 -7.19
N ARG A 254 2.61 -28.54 -7.17
CA ARG A 254 1.77 -28.60 -8.36
C ARG A 254 0.64 -27.57 -8.29
N ALA A 255 0.58 -26.67 -9.27
CA ALA A 255 -0.53 -25.74 -9.46
C ALA A 255 -1.47 -26.22 -10.57
N VAL A 256 -2.76 -26.23 -10.29
CA VAL A 256 -3.83 -26.39 -11.29
C VAL A 256 -4.40 -24.99 -11.58
N ILE A 257 -4.50 -24.65 -12.86
CA ILE A 257 -5.11 -23.39 -13.31
C ILE A 257 -6.31 -23.72 -14.18
N CYS A 258 -7.47 -23.18 -13.84
CA CYS A 258 -8.68 -23.26 -14.64
C CYS A 258 -8.97 -21.89 -15.24
N ALA A 259 -8.65 -21.70 -16.52
CA ALA A 259 -8.62 -20.40 -17.17
C ALA A 259 -8.82 -20.48 -18.69
N GLY A 260 -9.17 -19.34 -19.27
CA GLY A 260 -9.24 -19.13 -20.71
C GLY A 260 -10.55 -19.58 -21.35
N SER A 261 -10.82 -18.95 -22.48
CA SER A 261 -11.90 -19.27 -23.42
C SER A 261 -11.54 -18.70 -24.80
N PRO A 262 -12.28 -19.02 -25.87
CA PRO A 262 -12.07 -18.38 -27.17
C PRO A 262 -12.11 -16.85 -27.08
N GLY A 263 -11.06 -16.20 -27.56
CA GLY A 263 -10.85 -14.75 -27.43
C GLY A 263 -10.11 -14.32 -26.16
N PHE A 264 -10.06 -15.16 -25.10
CA PHE A 264 -9.40 -14.88 -23.82
C PHE A 264 -8.29 -15.91 -23.48
N ALA A 265 -7.74 -16.61 -24.48
CA ALA A 265 -6.63 -17.52 -24.29
C ALA A 265 -5.37 -16.86 -23.71
N GLY A 266 -5.22 -15.54 -23.90
CA GLY A 266 -4.14 -14.74 -23.31
C GLY A 266 -4.11 -14.80 -21.79
N ALA A 267 -5.24 -14.69 -21.12
CA ALA A 267 -5.36 -14.73 -19.66
C ALA A 267 -4.87 -16.09 -19.10
N ALA A 268 -5.29 -17.19 -19.72
CA ALA A 268 -4.81 -18.53 -19.35
C ALA A 268 -3.31 -18.71 -19.58
N ALA A 269 -2.78 -18.16 -20.67
CA ALA A 269 -1.35 -18.23 -20.96
C ALA A 269 -0.53 -17.43 -19.93
N LEU A 270 -0.96 -16.20 -19.60
CA LEU A 270 -0.27 -15.32 -18.65
C LEU A 270 -0.26 -15.92 -17.23
N SER A 271 -1.43 -16.34 -16.72
CA SER A 271 -1.52 -16.94 -15.39
C SER A 271 -0.71 -18.23 -15.27
N SER A 272 -0.76 -19.09 -16.28
CA SER A 272 0.01 -20.35 -16.27
C SER A 272 1.52 -20.11 -16.35
N TYR A 273 1.96 -19.21 -17.22
CA TYR A 273 3.37 -18.86 -17.36
C TYR A 273 3.90 -18.18 -16.09
N ALA A 274 3.13 -17.27 -15.49
CA ALA A 274 3.50 -16.63 -14.25
C ALA A 274 3.64 -17.61 -13.08
N ALA A 275 2.80 -18.66 -13.00
CA ALA A 275 2.93 -19.70 -12.01
C ALA A 275 4.25 -20.50 -12.15
N VAL A 276 4.68 -20.78 -13.37
CA VAL A 276 6.00 -21.38 -13.64
C VAL A 276 7.12 -20.45 -13.18
N LYS A 277 7.03 -19.16 -13.54
CA LYS A 277 8.05 -18.16 -13.18
C LYS A 277 8.12 -17.85 -11.68
N ALA A 278 7.00 -17.98 -10.97
CA ALA A 278 6.94 -17.88 -9.51
C ALA A 278 7.55 -19.09 -8.79
N GLY A 279 7.80 -20.19 -9.53
CA GLY A 279 8.57 -21.32 -9.03
C GLY A 279 7.77 -22.61 -8.80
N ALA A 280 6.50 -22.73 -9.25
CA ALA A 280 5.79 -24.00 -9.22
C ALA A 280 6.56 -25.10 -9.99
N GLY A 281 6.66 -26.28 -9.41
CA GLY A 281 7.37 -27.40 -10.01
C GLY A 281 6.63 -28.01 -11.19
N LEU A 282 5.31 -28.03 -11.12
CA LEU A 282 4.41 -28.52 -12.18
C LEU A 282 3.20 -27.59 -12.29
N VAL A 283 2.86 -27.20 -13.51
CA VAL A 283 1.66 -26.41 -13.80
C VAL A 283 0.79 -27.14 -14.81
N ALA A 284 -0.49 -27.35 -14.46
CA ALA A 284 -1.48 -27.94 -15.33
C ALA A 284 -2.61 -26.94 -15.60
N LEU A 285 -2.81 -26.58 -16.85
CA LEU A 285 -3.88 -25.69 -17.30
C LEU A 285 -5.08 -26.52 -17.77
N TYR A 286 -6.24 -26.23 -17.21
CA TYR A 286 -7.54 -26.75 -17.63
C TYR A 286 -8.32 -25.62 -18.31
N THR A 287 -8.64 -25.80 -19.58
CA THR A 287 -9.27 -24.78 -20.42
C THR A 287 -10.38 -25.42 -21.27
N PRO A 288 -11.39 -24.67 -21.73
CA PRO A 288 -12.35 -25.19 -22.69
C PRO A 288 -11.65 -25.88 -23.89
N LEU A 289 -12.17 -27.01 -24.34
CA LEU A 289 -11.55 -27.84 -25.37
C LEU A 289 -11.22 -27.06 -26.65
N SER A 290 -12.06 -26.09 -27.01
CA SER A 290 -11.87 -25.22 -28.19
C SER A 290 -10.64 -24.30 -28.07
N SER A 291 -10.12 -24.07 -26.87
CA SER A 291 -8.93 -23.23 -26.62
C SER A 291 -7.65 -24.04 -26.42
N ARG A 292 -7.75 -25.37 -26.22
CA ARG A 292 -6.65 -26.24 -25.84
C ARG A 292 -5.47 -26.18 -26.80
N ASP A 293 -5.70 -26.34 -28.09
CA ASP A 293 -4.62 -26.50 -29.08
C ASP A 293 -3.86 -25.18 -29.30
N VAL A 294 -4.57 -24.04 -29.21
CA VAL A 294 -3.95 -22.71 -29.26
C VAL A 294 -3.03 -22.52 -28.06
N LEU A 295 -3.48 -22.90 -26.87
CA LEU A 295 -2.71 -22.77 -25.62
C LEU A 295 -1.57 -23.77 -25.54
N ALA A 296 -1.74 -25.00 -25.99
CA ALA A 296 -0.68 -26.02 -26.09
C ALA A 296 0.44 -25.59 -27.06
N GLY A 297 0.10 -24.86 -28.13
CA GLY A 297 1.09 -24.30 -29.04
C GLY A 297 1.83 -23.08 -28.48
N LYS A 298 1.26 -22.40 -27.48
CA LYS A 298 1.83 -21.18 -26.88
C LYS A 298 2.64 -21.46 -25.60
N LEU A 299 2.30 -22.49 -24.85
CA LEU A 299 2.87 -22.83 -23.54
C LEU A 299 3.72 -24.10 -23.64
N THR A 300 5.03 -23.97 -23.39
CA THR A 300 5.99 -25.09 -23.55
C THR A 300 6.08 -25.93 -22.26
N GLU A 301 6.10 -25.28 -21.08
CA GLU A 301 6.35 -25.93 -19.79
C GLU A 301 5.06 -26.34 -19.06
N VAL A 302 3.89 -25.94 -19.58
CA VAL A 302 2.58 -26.15 -18.96
C VAL A 302 1.84 -27.31 -19.64
N MET A 303 1.29 -28.21 -18.83
CA MET A 303 0.46 -29.30 -19.30
C MET A 303 -0.96 -28.80 -19.60
N VAL A 304 -1.38 -28.77 -20.85
CA VAL A 304 -2.68 -28.21 -21.26
C VAL A 304 -3.73 -29.29 -21.48
N HIS A 305 -4.82 -29.23 -20.73
CA HIS A 305 -5.95 -30.15 -20.76
C HIS A 305 -7.22 -29.45 -21.23
N GLY A 306 -7.94 -30.09 -22.18
CA GLY A 306 -9.24 -29.63 -22.66
C GLY A 306 -10.39 -30.12 -21.80
N LEU A 307 -11.28 -29.22 -21.40
CA LEU A 307 -12.50 -29.50 -20.64
C LEU A 307 -13.71 -29.66 -21.58
N LEU A 308 -14.68 -30.45 -21.15
CA LEU A 308 -15.94 -30.62 -21.87
C LEU A 308 -16.71 -29.30 -21.91
N GLU A 309 -17.13 -28.92 -23.10
CA GLU A 309 -17.90 -27.75 -23.42
C GLU A 309 -19.36 -28.09 -23.71
N ARG A 310 -20.26 -27.20 -23.33
CA ARG A 310 -21.65 -27.23 -23.80
C ARG A 310 -21.77 -26.64 -25.22
N MET A 311 -20.99 -25.56 -25.45
CA MET A 311 -20.76 -24.90 -26.73
C MET A 311 -19.31 -24.38 -26.71
N PRO A 312 -18.68 -24.07 -27.85
CA PRO A 312 -17.32 -23.55 -27.88
C PRO A 312 -17.12 -22.41 -26.90
N GLY A 313 -16.21 -22.59 -25.94
CA GLY A 313 -15.88 -21.62 -24.88
C GLY A 313 -16.83 -21.60 -23.68
N ILE A 314 -17.91 -22.37 -23.68
CA ILE A 314 -18.87 -22.42 -22.57
C ILE A 314 -18.71 -23.76 -21.85
N LEU A 315 -18.28 -23.75 -20.60
CA LEU A 315 -18.12 -24.94 -19.79
C LEU A 315 -19.48 -25.61 -19.54
N GLY A 316 -19.52 -26.93 -19.65
CA GLY A 316 -20.65 -27.77 -19.27
C GLY A 316 -20.45 -28.42 -17.90
N GLY A 317 -21.52 -28.87 -17.24
CA GLY A 317 -21.46 -29.51 -15.91
C GLY A 317 -20.51 -30.71 -15.80
N GLY A 318 -20.20 -31.38 -16.90
CA GLY A 318 -19.21 -32.47 -16.93
C GLY A 318 -17.77 -31.99 -16.60
N ALA A 319 -17.46 -30.70 -16.76
CA ALA A 319 -16.15 -30.17 -16.44
C ALA A 319 -15.88 -30.12 -14.93
N THR A 320 -16.91 -29.96 -14.09
CA THR A 320 -16.76 -29.83 -12.62
C THR A 320 -16.00 -31.03 -12.03
N GLY A 321 -16.41 -32.25 -12.35
CA GLY A 321 -15.78 -33.48 -11.80
C GLY A 321 -14.30 -33.61 -12.19
N ASP A 322 -13.97 -33.30 -13.44
CA ASP A 322 -12.59 -33.37 -13.95
C ASP A 322 -11.70 -32.32 -13.22
N ILE A 323 -12.17 -31.09 -13.06
CA ILE A 323 -11.39 -30.04 -12.37
C ILE A 323 -11.22 -30.38 -10.90
N VAL A 324 -12.30 -30.72 -10.17
CA VAL A 324 -12.25 -31.06 -8.74
C VAL A 324 -11.31 -32.23 -8.48
N LYS A 325 -11.38 -33.27 -9.27
CA LYS A 325 -10.51 -34.45 -9.14
C LYS A 325 -9.03 -34.07 -9.28
N ASN A 326 -8.69 -33.27 -10.29
CA ASN A 326 -7.30 -32.95 -10.58
C ASN A 326 -6.77 -31.84 -9.65
N ALA A 327 -7.62 -30.89 -9.24
CA ALA A 327 -7.28 -29.88 -8.25
C ALA A 327 -6.99 -30.53 -6.89
N ASN A 328 -7.84 -31.46 -6.43
CA ASN A 328 -7.65 -32.15 -5.15
C ASN A 328 -6.44 -33.12 -5.15
N ALA A 329 -5.84 -33.38 -6.30
CA ALA A 329 -4.57 -34.13 -6.44
C ALA A 329 -3.35 -33.19 -6.63
N ALA A 330 -3.55 -31.88 -6.50
CA ALA A 330 -2.53 -30.83 -6.58
C ALA A 330 -2.44 -30.08 -5.23
N ASP A 331 -1.61 -29.05 -5.16
CA ASP A 331 -1.39 -28.26 -3.95
C ASP A 331 -2.24 -26.97 -3.92
N VAL A 332 -2.65 -26.50 -5.10
CA VAL A 332 -3.45 -25.28 -5.25
C VAL A 332 -4.26 -25.29 -6.54
N LEU A 333 -5.44 -24.66 -6.51
CA LEU A 333 -6.24 -24.29 -7.67
C LEU A 333 -6.26 -22.77 -7.86
N ALA A 334 -5.97 -22.28 -9.07
CA ALA A 334 -6.34 -20.92 -9.47
C ALA A 334 -7.46 -21.00 -10.51
N ILE A 335 -8.51 -20.18 -10.34
CA ILE A 335 -9.69 -20.25 -11.19
C ILE A 335 -10.19 -18.84 -11.53
N GLY A 336 -10.54 -18.63 -12.80
CA GLY A 336 -11.25 -17.45 -13.24
C GLY A 336 -10.70 -16.70 -14.43
N PRO A 337 -9.39 -16.49 -14.59
CA PRO A 337 -8.85 -15.66 -15.67
C PRO A 337 -9.40 -16.07 -17.06
N GLY A 338 -10.22 -15.20 -17.66
CA GLY A 338 -10.75 -15.38 -19.00
C GLY A 338 -11.65 -16.58 -19.24
N LEU A 339 -12.34 -17.11 -18.22
CA LEU A 339 -13.27 -18.26 -18.37
C LEU A 339 -14.57 -17.88 -19.08
N GLY A 340 -14.92 -16.61 -19.12
CA GLY A 340 -16.20 -16.10 -19.62
C GLY A 340 -17.32 -16.17 -18.57
N THR A 341 -18.32 -15.33 -18.80
CA THR A 341 -19.40 -15.04 -17.84
C THR A 341 -20.76 -15.66 -18.21
N SER A 342 -20.78 -16.72 -19.05
CA SER A 342 -22.02 -17.42 -19.34
C SER A 342 -22.57 -18.09 -18.08
N GLU A 343 -23.89 -18.15 -17.91
CA GLU A 343 -24.54 -18.75 -16.74
C GLU A 343 -24.07 -20.20 -16.51
N SER A 344 -23.90 -20.99 -17.57
CA SER A 344 -23.37 -22.36 -17.47
C SER A 344 -21.97 -22.41 -16.91
N THR A 345 -21.06 -21.52 -17.36
CA THR A 345 -19.69 -21.42 -16.84
C THR A 345 -19.68 -20.95 -15.39
N GLN A 346 -20.49 -19.94 -15.05
CA GLN A 346 -20.60 -19.45 -13.68
C GLN A 346 -21.09 -20.54 -12.73
N GLN A 347 -22.08 -21.34 -13.15
CA GLN A 347 -22.58 -22.46 -12.34
C GLN A 347 -21.48 -23.52 -12.13
N VAL A 348 -20.70 -23.87 -13.18
CA VAL A 348 -19.55 -24.77 -13.06
C VAL A 348 -18.52 -24.24 -12.07
N VAL A 349 -18.22 -22.93 -12.10
CA VAL A 349 -17.31 -22.30 -11.14
C VAL A 349 -17.84 -22.45 -9.71
N ARG A 350 -19.11 -22.11 -9.45
CA ARG A 350 -19.74 -22.26 -8.12
C ARG A 350 -19.69 -23.70 -7.62
N ASP A 351 -20.00 -24.66 -8.50
CA ASP A 351 -19.96 -26.09 -8.16
C ASP A 351 -18.55 -26.59 -7.84
N ILE A 352 -17.51 -26.07 -8.52
CA ILE A 352 -16.10 -26.37 -8.23
C ILE A 352 -15.72 -25.81 -6.85
N LEU A 353 -16.03 -24.56 -6.58
CA LEU A 353 -15.68 -23.88 -5.32
C LEU A 353 -16.28 -24.60 -4.10
N LEU A 354 -17.47 -25.15 -4.22
CA LEU A 354 -18.11 -25.93 -3.15
C LEU A 354 -17.48 -27.32 -2.91
N GLN A 355 -16.75 -27.89 -3.87
CA GLN A 355 -16.27 -29.27 -3.83
C GLN A 355 -14.74 -29.39 -3.70
N VAL A 356 -13.99 -28.32 -4.02
CA VAL A 356 -12.53 -28.33 -3.94
C VAL A 356 -12.08 -28.30 -2.47
N GLN A 357 -10.99 -29.04 -2.17
CA GLN A 357 -10.44 -29.18 -0.83
C GLN A 357 -9.07 -28.53 -0.66
N VAL A 358 -8.37 -28.26 -1.76
CA VAL A 358 -7.08 -27.58 -1.76
C VAL A 358 -7.24 -26.05 -1.75
N PRO A 359 -6.23 -25.30 -1.33
CA PRO A 359 -6.22 -23.82 -1.41
C PRO A 359 -6.64 -23.31 -2.79
N VAL A 360 -7.43 -22.22 -2.83
CA VAL A 360 -7.97 -21.66 -4.08
C VAL A 360 -7.65 -20.20 -4.24
N VAL A 361 -7.14 -19.81 -5.41
CA VAL A 361 -7.04 -18.40 -5.86
C VAL A 361 -8.20 -18.13 -6.81
N ILE A 362 -9.05 -17.16 -6.45
CA ILE A 362 -10.30 -16.80 -7.14
C ILE A 362 -10.14 -15.40 -7.74
N ASP A 363 -10.16 -15.29 -9.07
CA ASP A 363 -9.94 -14.01 -9.77
C ASP A 363 -10.92 -13.82 -10.93
N ALA A 364 -11.05 -12.61 -11.41
CA ALA A 364 -11.72 -12.24 -12.66
C ALA A 364 -13.14 -12.84 -12.82
N ASP A 365 -13.36 -13.68 -13.85
CA ASP A 365 -14.69 -14.24 -14.14
C ASP A 365 -15.20 -15.18 -13.03
N ALA A 366 -14.31 -15.77 -12.21
CA ALA A 366 -14.74 -16.53 -11.03
C ALA A 366 -15.27 -15.61 -9.91
N LEU A 367 -14.75 -14.40 -9.76
CA LEU A 367 -15.35 -13.37 -8.88
C LEU A 367 -16.72 -12.93 -9.42
N THR A 368 -16.85 -12.81 -10.73
CA THR A 368 -18.14 -12.51 -11.37
C THR A 368 -19.17 -13.62 -11.10
N ALA A 369 -18.76 -14.88 -11.07
CA ALA A 369 -19.64 -16.02 -10.74
C ALA A 369 -20.16 -16.00 -9.29
N LEU A 370 -19.49 -15.27 -8.39
CA LEU A 370 -19.88 -15.09 -6.99
C LEU A 370 -20.78 -13.87 -6.75
N GLN A 371 -21.05 -13.03 -7.74
CA GLN A 371 -21.97 -11.90 -7.59
C GLN A 371 -23.37 -12.41 -7.26
N GLY A 372 -23.92 -11.94 -6.13
CA GLY A 372 -25.20 -12.43 -5.59
C GLY A 372 -25.15 -13.83 -4.98
N HIS A 373 -23.95 -14.42 -4.85
CA HIS A 373 -23.72 -15.76 -4.32
C HIS A 373 -22.51 -15.82 -3.37
N THR A 374 -22.20 -14.72 -2.68
CA THR A 374 -21.05 -14.63 -1.77
C THR A 374 -21.17 -15.56 -0.55
N GLU A 375 -22.37 -16.04 -0.23
CA GLU A 375 -22.61 -17.09 0.78
C GLU A 375 -21.85 -18.39 0.51
N ILE A 376 -21.48 -18.67 -0.75
CA ILE A 376 -20.65 -19.80 -1.13
C ILE A 376 -19.29 -19.75 -0.43
N LEU A 377 -18.72 -18.54 -0.25
CA LEU A 377 -17.43 -18.37 0.41
C LEU A 377 -17.44 -18.91 1.86
N ALA A 378 -18.54 -18.74 2.58
CA ALA A 378 -18.69 -19.30 3.92
C ALA A 378 -18.87 -20.82 3.93
N GLN A 379 -19.37 -21.41 2.83
CA GLN A 379 -19.58 -22.85 2.70
C GLN A 379 -18.31 -23.60 2.26
N MET A 380 -17.35 -22.91 1.62
CA MET A 380 -16.08 -23.49 1.20
C MET A 380 -15.25 -23.98 2.38
N GLN A 381 -14.81 -25.24 2.33
CA GLN A 381 -13.88 -25.81 3.32
C GLN A 381 -12.43 -25.42 3.05
N ALA A 382 -12.10 -25.19 1.79
CA ALA A 382 -10.76 -24.81 1.36
C ALA A 382 -10.39 -23.38 1.77
N ALA A 383 -9.10 -23.17 2.09
CA ALA A 383 -8.54 -21.82 2.21
C ALA A 383 -8.64 -21.10 0.85
N LYS A 384 -8.91 -19.82 0.89
CA LYS A 384 -9.19 -19.03 -0.32
C LYS A 384 -8.57 -17.65 -0.31
N VAL A 385 -8.09 -17.22 -1.47
CA VAL A 385 -7.69 -15.85 -1.78
C VAL A 385 -8.61 -15.32 -2.87
N LEU A 386 -9.15 -14.13 -2.68
CA LEU A 386 -9.88 -13.38 -3.69
C LEU A 386 -9.02 -12.19 -4.12
N THR A 387 -8.95 -11.90 -5.42
CA THR A 387 -8.11 -10.83 -5.97
C THR A 387 -8.92 -9.77 -6.74
N PRO A 388 -9.98 -9.17 -6.14
CA PRO A 388 -10.79 -8.19 -6.84
C PRO A 388 -10.05 -6.87 -7.08
N HIS A 389 -10.26 -6.26 -8.25
CA HIS A 389 -10.06 -4.83 -8.41
C HIS A 389 -11.27 -4.05 -7.84
N PRO A 390 -11.21 -2.71 -7.61
CA PRO A 390 -12.30 -1.97 -6.97
C PRO A 390 -13.67 -2.17 -7.62
N GLY A 391 -13.74 -2.29 -8.95
CA GLY A 391 -15.00 -2.53 -9.66
C GLY A 391 -15.56 -3.94 -9.44
N GLU A 392 -14.72 -4.98 -9.31
CA GLU A 392 -15.14 -6.34 -8.94
C GLU A 392 -15.61 -6.38 -7.50
N MET A 393 -14.86 -5.74 -6.59
CA MET A 393 -15.24 -5.63 -5.17
C MET A 393 -16.58 -4.94 -5.00
N ALA A 394 -16.78 -3.79 -5.67
CA ALA A 394 -18.03 -3.03 -5.64
C ALA A 394 -19.22 -3.90 -6.04
N ARG A 395 -19.10 -4.70 -7.10
CA ARG A 395 -20.15 -5.64 -7.54
C ARG A 395 -20.40 -6.78 -6.55
N LEU A 396 -19.36 -7.31 -5.91
CA LEU A 396 -19.48 -8.39 -4.92
C LEU A 396 -20.27 -7.95 -3.68
N ILE A 397 -20.05 -6.71 -3.22
CA ILE A 397 -20.63 -6.21 -1.96
C ILE A 397 -21.76 -5.20 -2.14
N GLY A 398 -22.12 -4.85 -3.38
CA GLY A 398 -23.21 -3.94 -3.69
C GLY A 398 -22.95 -2.48 -3.28
N LYS A 399 -21.69 -2.02 -3.39
CA LYS A 399 -21.27 -0.64 -3.07
C LYS A 399 -20.76 0.08 -4.32
N GLU A 400 -20.59 1.41 -4.22
CA GLU A 400 -19.98 2.21 -5.27
C GLU A 400 -18.44 2.10 -5.23
N ILE A 401 -17.80 2.25 -6.40
CA ILE A 401 -16.32 2.20 -6.51
C ILE A 401 -15.67 3.31 -5.68
N SER A 402 -16.30 4.48 -5.60
CA SER A 402 -15.84 5.62 -4.80
C SER A 402 -15.79 5.29 -3.30
N GLU A 403 -16.80 4.56 -2.78
CA GLU A 403 -16.79 4.10 -1.39
C GLU A 403 -15.66 3.11 -1.12
N ILE A 404 -15.40 2.18 -2.06
CA ILE A 404 -14.28 1.24 -1.95
C ILE A 404 -12.95 1.99 -1.88
N ASN A 405 -12.76 2.97 -2.75
CA ASN A 405 -11.50 3.73 -2.80
C ASN A 405 -11.31 4.66 -1.60
N ALA A 406 -12.39 5.19 -1.02
CA ALA A 406 -12.33 6.06 0.14
C ALA A 406 -11.94 5.33 1.44
N ASP A 407 -12.18 4.01 1.52
CA ASP A 407 -11.92 3.22 2.74
C ASP A 407 -11.40 1.81 2.46
N ARG A 408 -10.36 1.72 1.62
CA ARG A 408 -9.79 0.46 1.11
C ARG A 408 -9.37 -0.51 2.20
N ILE A 409 -8.73 0.00 3.27
CA ILE A 409 -8.18 -0.80 4.36
C ILE A 409 -9.30 -1.45 5.18
N ASN A 410 -10.27 -0.66 5.63
CA ASN A 410 -11.34 -1.19 6.50
C ASN A 410 -12.29 -2.10 5.70
N ILE A 411 -12.62 -1.74 4.46
CA ILE A 411 -13.43 -2.60 3.58
C ILE A 411 -12.73 -3.93 3.34
N ALA A 412 -11.46 -3.93 2.99
CA ALA A 412 -10.70 -5.17 2.79
C ALA A 412 -10.65 -6.01 4.07
N ALA A 413 -10.36 -5.40 5.23
CA ALA A 413 -10.30 -6.08 6.52
C ALA A 413 -11.65 -6.68 6.93
N GLN A 414 -12.75 -5.93 6.77
CA GLN A 414 -14.10 -6.39 7.08
C GLN A 414 -14.46 -7.65 6.29
N TYR A 415 -14.32 -7.59 4.96
CA TYR A 415 -14.74 -8.70 4.10
C TYR A 415 -13.78 -9.89 4.13
N ALA A 416 -12.49 -9.67 4.44
CA ALA A 416 -11.57 -10.77 4.70
C ALA A 416 -12.01 -11.62 5.90
N GLN A 417 -12.47 -10.98 6.98
CA GLN A 417 -13.00 -11.65 8.16
C GLN A 417 -14.37 -12.28 7.88
N GLU A 418 -15.30 -11.53 7.26
CA GLU A 418 -16.65 -12.01 6.96
C GLU A 418 -16.65 -13.26 6.06
N TRP A 419 -15.80 -13.27 5.03
CA TRP A 419 -15.70 -14.39 4.09
C TRP A 419 -14.70 -15.46 4.54
N ASN A 420 -14.03 -15.26 5.65
CA ASN A 420 -12.90 -16.09 6.09
C ASN A 420 -11.94 -16.38 4.92
N ALA A 421 -11.48 -15.31 4.27
CA ALA A 421 -10.68 -15.35 3.06
C ALA A 421 -9.55 -14.31 3.11
N VAL A 422 -8.42 -14.59 2.47
CA VAL A 422 -7.46 -13.54 2.17
C VAL A 422 -8.03 -12.69 1.03
N LEU A 423 -8.11 -11.39 1.22
CA LEU A 423 -8.62 -10.45 0.24
C LEU A 423 -7.51 -9.55 -0.28
N VAL A 424 -7.20 -9.69 -1.56
CA VAL A 424 -6.24 -8.84 -2.27
C VAL A 424 -7.02 -7.78 -3.05
N LEU A 425 -7.29 -6.64 -2.45
CA LEU A 425 -7.93 -5.51 -3.10
C LEU A 425 -6.93 -4.77 -3.98
N LYS A 426 -6.94 -5.09 -5.28
CA LYS A 426 -6.03 -4.53 -6.29
C LYS A 426 -6.17 -3.01 -6.41
N GLY A 427 -5.08 -2.32 -6.74
CA GLY A 427 -5.02 -0.87 -6.97
C GLY A 427 -3.71 -0.27 -6.49
N ALA A 428 -3.64 1.05 -6.45
CA ALA A 428 -2.50 1.81 -5.95
C ALA A 428 -2.88 2.47 -4.60
N PRO A 429 -2.31 1.97 -3.48
CA PRO A 429 -1.62 0.68 -3.35
C PRO A 429 -2.57 -0.51 -3.32
N THR A 430 -2.06 -1.71 -3.60
CA THR A 430 -2.80 -2.95 -3.34
C THR A 430 -2.82 -3.22 -1.83
N VAL A 431 -4.01 -3.54 -1.30
CA VAL A 431 -4.23 -3.90 0.10
C VAL A 431 -4.51 -5.38 0.21
N ILE A 432 -3.78 -6.08 1.08
CA ILE A 432 -3.99 -7.50 1.38
C ILE A 432 -4.53 -7.58 2.80
N ALA A 433 -5.76 -8.06 2.97
CA ALA A 433 -6.37 -8.27 4.27
C ALA A 433 -6.56 -9.77 4.54
N CYS A 434 -6.29 -10.18 5.77
CA CYS A 434 -6.32 -11.57 6.18
C CYS A 434 -7.42 -11.84 7.22
N PRO A 435 -7.92 -13.09 7.32
CA PRO A 435 -8.97 -13.45 8.27
C PRO A 435 -8.61 -13.22 9.74
N ASP A 436 -7.31 -13.28 10.08
CA ASP A 436 -6.78 -13.03 11.43
C ASP A 436 -6.75 -11.54 11.82
N GLY A 437 -7.21 -10.66 10.92
CA GLY A 437 -7.25 -9.22 11.07
C GLY A 437 -5.96 -8.50 10.68
N SER A 438 -4.94 -9.21 10.20
CA SER A 438 -3.74 -8.56 9.66
C SER A 438 -4.02 -7.94 8.30
N VAL A 439 -3.44 -6.76 8.06
CA VAL A 439 -3.56 -6.00 6.81
C VAL A 439 -2.18 -5.58 6.33
N TYR A 440 -1.89 -5.85 5.08
CA TYR A 440 -0.64 -5.43 4.45
C TYR A 440 -0.94 -4.44 3.32
N VAL A 441 -0.20 -3.34 3.31
CA VAL A 441 -0.25 -2.33 2.25
C VAL A 441 1.02 -2.49 1.40
N ASN A 442 0.83 -2.77 0.12
CA ASN A 442 1.93 -2.97 -0.80
C ASN A 442 2.62 -1.64 -1.14
N SER A 443 3.94 -1.64 -1.12
CA SER A 443 4.76 -0.45 -1.40
C SER A 443 5.54 -0.54 -2.72
N THR A 444 5.38 -1.63 -3.48
CA THR A 444 6.04 -1.86 -4.76
C THR A 444 5.09 -1.72 -5.94
N GLY A 445 5.62 -1.46 -7.11
CA GLY A 445 4.89 -1.29 -8.35
C GLY A 445 4.71 0.16 -8.77
N SER A 446 4.65 0.34 -10.07
CA SER A 446 4.50 1.64 -10.74
C SER A 446 3.28 1.64 -11.67
N SER A 447 3.06 2.77 -12.36
CA SER A 447 2.04 2.92 -13.40
C SER A 447 2.21 1.93 -14.56
N ALA A 448 3.37 1.31 -14.72
CA ALA A 448 3.63 0.24 -15.70
C ALA A 448 2.68 -0.96 -15.56
N LEU A 449 2.17 -1.21 -14.33
CA LEU A 449 1.19 -2.25 -14.06
C LEU A 449 -0.21 -1.97 -14.61
N ALA A 450 -0.49 -0.75 -15.07
CA ALA A 450 -1.77 -0.37 -15.69
C ALA A 450 -1.88 -0.91 -17.13
N THR A 451 -1.69 -2.22 -17.31
CA THR A 451 -1.75 -2.93 -18.58
C THR A 451 -2.66 -4.15 -18.51
N GLY A 452 -3.32 -4.49 -19.61
CA GLY A 452 -4.19 -5.66 -19.68
C GLY A 452 -3.41 -6.97 -19.44
N GLY A 453 -3.93 -7.83 -18.54
CA GLY A 453 -3.31 -9.10 -18.21
C GLY A 453 -2.38 -9.06 -16.97
N SER A 454 -2.09 -7.89 -16.41
CA SER A 454 -1.30 -7.74 -15.17
C SER A 454 -1.95 -8.49 -13.99
N GLY A 455 -3.29 -8.45 -13.86
CA GLY A 455 -4.04 -9.23 -12.88
C GLY A 455 -3.90 -10.75 -13.09
N ASP A 456 -3.95 -11.22 -14.35
CA ASP A 456 -3.77 -12.64 -14.68
C ASP A 456 -2.38 -13.14 -14.27
N VAL A 457 -1.35 -12.29 -14.45
CA VAL A 457 0.02 -12.57 -13.98
C VAL A 457 0.04 -12.69 -12.46
N LEU A 458 -0.59 -11.76 -11.72
CA LEU A 458 -0.66 -11.80 -10.26
C LEU A 458 -1.33 -13.10 -9.77
N THR A 459 -2.44 -13.50 -10.38
CA THR A 459 -3.13 -14.78 -10.07
C THR A 459 -2.18 -15.95 -10.23
N GLY A 460 -1.42 -16.00 -11.32
CA GLY A 460 -0.40 -17.01 -11.55
C GLY A 460 0.72 -17.00 -10.51
N ILE A 461 1.21 -15.83 -10.13
CA ILE A 461 2.26 -15.69 -9.11
C ILE A 461 1.78 -16.25 -7.77
N ILE A 462 0.59 -15.85 -7.31
CA ILE A 462 0.02 -16.33 -6.04
C ILE A 462 -0.15 -17.85 -6.08
N ALA A 463 -0.70 -18.40 -7.17
CA ALA A 463 -0.84 -19.85 -7.33
C ALA A 463 0.51 -20.58 -7.36
N GLY A 464 1.50 -20.03 -8.07
CA GLY A 464 2.84 -20.63 -8.15
C GLY A 464 3.59 -20.61 -6.81
N LEU A 465 3.39 -19.60 -5.99
CA LEU A 465 3.93 -19.53 -4.62
C LEU A 465 3.18 -20.47 -3.67
N ALA A 466 1.84 -20.48 -3.73
CA ALA A 466 1.01 -21.33 -2.88
C ALA A 466 1.24 -22.84 -3.12
N ALA A 467 1.73 -23.23 -4.30
CA ALA A 467 2.14 -24.59 -4.57
C ALA A 467 3.41 -25.02 -3.80
N GLN A 468 4.20 -24.10 -3.26
CA GLN A 468 5.53 -24.34 -2.68
C GLN A 468 5.54 -24.46 -1.14
N GLU A 469 4.54 -25.10 -0.55
CA GLU A 469 4.46 -25.40 0.90
C GLU A 469 4.45 -24.16 1.82
N ILE A 470 4.01 -22.99 1.33
CA ILE A 470 3.71 -21.83 2.17
C ILE A 470 2.19 -21.65 2.29
N THR A 471 1.76 -20.96 3.31
CA THR A 471 0.33 -20.69 3.49
C THR A 471 -0.20 -19.79 2.37
N LEU A 472 -1.51 -19.88 2.10
CA LEU A 472 -2.14 -19.06 1.07
C LEU A 472 -2.06 -17.55 1.39
N GLN A 473 -2.01 -17.18 2.67
CA GLN A 473 -1.76 -15.82 3.13
C GLN A 473 -0.35 -15.35 2.74
N GLU A 474 0.67 -16.14 3.07
CA GLU A 474 2.06 -15.83 2.71
C GLU A 474 2.24 -15.76 1.19
N ALA A 475 1.59 -16.66 0.44
CA ALA A 475 1.61 -16.63 -1.02
C ALA A 475 0.99 -15.36 -1.60
N ALA A 476 -0.11 -14.87 -1.01
CA ALA A 476 -0.74 -13.62 -1.44
C ALA A 476 0.14 -12.40 -1.11
N VAL A 477 0.71 -12.34 0.09
CA VAL A 477 1.61 -11.25 0.53
C VAL A 477 2.85 -11.20 -0.36
N CYS A 478 3.57 -12.31 -0.50
CA CYS A 478 4.76 -12.39 -1.35
C CYS A 478 4.42 -12.16 -2.83
N GLY A 479 3.29 -12.71 -3.30
CA GLY A 479 2.86 -12.59 -4.69
C GLY A 479 2.59 -11.16 -5.12
N VAL A 480 1.86 -10.40 -4.30
CA VAL A 480 1.58 -8.97 -4.56
C VAL A 480 2.86 -8.15 -4.54
N TYR A 481 3.74 -8.40 -3.57
CA TYR A 481 5.01 -7.67 -3.47
C TYR A 481 5.93 -7.94 -4.66
N LEU A 482 6.14 -9.22 -5.01
CA LEU A 482 6.99 -9.60 -6.13
C LEU A 482 6.44 -9.13 -7.48
N HIS A 483 5.11 -9.10 -7.64
CA HIS A 483 4.46 -8.56 -8.82
C HIS A 483 4.78 -7.07 -9.02
N GLY A 484 4.68 -6.27 -7.95
CA GLY A 484 5.08 -4.87 -7.98
C GLY A 484 6.60 -4.69 -8.19
N LYS A 485 7.42 -5.42 -7.42
CA LYS A 485 8.89 -5.37 -7.50
C LYS A 485 9.40 -5.71 -8.89
N ALA A 486 8.76 -6.67 -9.59
CA ALA A 486 9.10 -7.02 -10.96
C ALA A 486 8.87 -5.85 -11.94
N ALA A 487 7.81 -5.05 -11.72
CA ALA A 487 7.59 -3.83 -12.50
C ALA A 487 8.64 -2.76 -12.20
N ASP A 488 8.99 -2.57 -10.93
CA ASP A 488 10.02 -1.60 -10.52
C ASP A 488 11.39 -1.94 -11.14
N ILE A 489 11.80 -3.22 -11.08
CA ILE A 489 13.07 -3.71 -11.64
C ILE A 489 13.11 -3.57 -13.17
N SER A 490 11.96 -3.68 -13.84
CA SER A 490 11.92 -3.54 -15.31
C SER A 490 12.44 -2.19 -15.80
N GLY A 491 12.34 -1.15 -14.98
CA GLY A 491 12.68 0.23 -15.33
C GLY A 491 11.82 0.82 -16.47
N ILE A 492 10.68 0.16 -16.78
CA ILE A 492 9.77 0.58 -17.84
C ILE A 492 8.55 1.25 -17.21
N ASP A 493 8.35 2.53 -17.48
CA ASP A 493 7.21 3.28 -16.96
C ASP A 493 5.93 3.05 -17.79
N ILE A 494 6.06 3.02 -19.11
CA ILE A 494 4.94 2.90 -20.05
C ILE A 494 5.29 1.85 -21.11
N GLY A 495 4.34 0.92 -21.36
CA GLY A 495 4.48 -0.09 -22.42
C GLY A 495 5.01 -1.44 -21.95
N LEU A 496 5.14 -1.67 -20.65
CA LEU A 496 5.45 -3.00 -20.09
C LEU A 496 4.29 -3.96 -20.37
N ALA A 497 4.51 -4.95 -21.22
CA ALA A 497 3.50 -5.97 -21.46
C ALA A 497 3.44 -6.98 -20.29
N ALA A 498 2.25 -7.47 -19.96
CA ALA A 498 2.06 -8.40 -18.83
C ALA A 498 2.91 -9.69 -18.96
N GLY A 499 3.15 -10.17 -20.19
CA GLY A 499 4.02 -11.30 -20.43
C GLY A 499 5.51 -11.03 -20.16
N GLU A 500 5.95 -9.79 -20.36
CA GLU A 500 7.30 -9.34 -20.04
C GLU A 500 7.47 -9.19 -18.53
N LEU A 501 6.47 -8.62 -17.85
CA LEU A 501 6.45 -8.51 -16.39
C LEU A 501 6.79 -9.84 -15.70
N ALA A 502 6.19 -10.95 -16.16
CA ALA A 502 6.46 -12.28 -15.63
C ALA A 502 7.92 -12.73 -15.79
N GLN A 503 8.69 -12.16 -16.73
CA GLN A 503 10.09 -12.50 -16.93
C GLN A 503 11.00 -11.92 -15.85
N PHE A 504 10.61 -10.79 -15.23
CA PHE A 504 11.35 -10.14 -14.15
C PHE A 504 11.13 -10.79 -12.77
N LEU A 505 10.17 -11.70 -12.62
CA LEU A 505 9.88 -12.34 -11.32
C LEU A 505 11.07 -13.06 -10.69
N PRO A 506 11.90 -13.85 -11.43
CA PRO A 506 13.06 -14.50 -10.82
C PRO A 506 14.08 -13.50 -10.29
N GLU A 507 14.26 -12.37 -10.97
CA GLU A 507 15.16 -11.30 -10.55
C GLU A 507 14.61 -10.57 -9.32
N ALA A 508 13.32 -10.21 -9.33
CA ALA A 508 12.64 -9.61 -8.18
C ALA A 508 12.78 -10.48 -6.92
N ARG A 509 12.56 -11.79 -7.07
CA ARG A 509 12.77 -12.75 -5.97
C ARG A 509 14.23 -12.78 -5.50
N HIS A 510 15.17 -12.78 -6.43
CA HIS A 510 16.60 -12.83 -6.11
C HIS A 510 17.05 -11.59 -5.33
N GLU A 511 16.62 -10.39 -5.72
CA GLU A 511 16.90 -9.15 -4.99
C GLU A 511 16.36 -9.18 -3.56
N VAL A 512 15.08 -9.57 -3.38
CA VAL A 512 14.49 -9.71 -2.06
C VAL A 512 15.27 -10.68 -1.17
N LEU A 513 15.73 -11.80 -1.71
CA LEU A 513 16.48 -12.82 -0.95
C LEU A 513 17.92 -12.41 -0.64
N LYS A 514 18.56 -11.60 -1.49
CA LYS A 514 19.93 -11.10 -1.22
C LYS A 514 20.01 -10.20 0.00
N GLY A 515 18.99 -9.41 0.25
CA GLY A 515 19.06 -8.30 1.20
C GLY A 515 20.03 -7.21 0.75
N ASN A 516 19.80 -5.98 1.14
CA ASN A 516 20.78 -4.90 0.97
C ASN A 516 21.88 -5.02 2.02
#